data_52034762d6fc8648d7549d7c388db90d
#
_entry.id   52034762d6fc8648d7549d7c388db90d
#
_cell.length_a   1.000
_cell.length_b   1.000
_cell.length_c   1.000
_cell.angle_alpha   90.00
_cell.angle_beta   90.00
_cell.angle_gamma   90.00
#
_symmetry.space_group_name_H-M   'P 1'
#
loop_
_entity.id
_entity.type
_entity.pdbx_description
1 polymer ?
#
loop_
_entity_poly.entity_id
_entity_poly.type
_entity_poly.pdbx_seq_one_letter_code
_entity_poly.pdbx_strand_id
1 'polypeptide(L)'
;MGLFSSRKTVFVDSDILVIGGGFGGCGAAYESRYWGRDKKVVIVEKANIERSGAVAQGLYAINCYMGMQWDENKPEDHVRYARNDLMGLVREDLGYDIARHVDSSVHMFEEWGLPIMKDEQTGRYKREGKWQIMIHGESYKPIIAEAARKAATEVYNRIMVTHLLMDKTRPDRVAGAVGFNVRTGDFYVFRSKAVIVTAGGASHIFKPHSVGEGMGRTWYAPWSSASAYALPIQVGAKMTQMENRIVLTRFKDGYGPVGAYFLHLKTYTENAYGENYEATWYDSIKEMVGDYVEHQPVPTCLRNHAFLQEVMAGRGPIRMVTKEAFQDPEKETVGWENFLGMTIGQAVTWASQNIDPKEINPELVMSEPYVMGSHATCSGAWASGPEDYAPDDYQWGYNRMMTVEGLFGAGDTIGGTAHKFSSGSFTEGRIAGKAAVKYVNDLGSDQPEVSEKEYKDLKTEVYRPMENYQVGRNEIVAGTVSPSYLLPLHGLQRLEKIMDEYVGGTSTNYLTNEPMLTRGLELLSMLKEDLPHLGAEDLHQLMRAWELQHRVLASECVTQHTLFREETRWPGYYYRADHPKLDDTDWHCFTLSRYNPESGEWAMEKAPVHHIID
;
A
#
# COMPACT_ATOMS: atom_id res chain seq x y z
N MET A 1 28.87 -6.38 25.15
CA MET A 1 27.52 -7.00 25.16
C MET A 1 26.55 -5.88 25.50
N GLY A 2 25.61 -5.54 24.60
CA GLY A 2 24.68 -4.45 24.82
C GLY A 2 23.73 -4.71 26.00
N LEU A 3 23.21 -3.64 26.61
CA LEU A 3 22.32 -3.69 27.78
C LEU A 3 21.05 -4.54 27.54
N PHE A 4 20.63 -4.67 26.28
CA PHE A 4 19.42 -5.42 25.88
C PHE A 4 19.72 -6.79 25.24
N SER A 5 20.98 -7.23 25.18
CA SER A 5 21.38 -8.56 24.67
C SER A 5 20.83 -9.70 25.54
N SER A 6 20.48 -9.42 26.81
CA SER A 6 19.85 -10.36 27.75
C SER A 6 18.37 -10.64 27.48
N ARG A 7 17.69 -9.89 26.59
CA ARG A 7 16.30 -10.15 26.25
C ARG A 7 16.13 -11.55 25.68
N LYS A 8 15.04 -12.20 26.05
CA LYS A 8 14.72 -13.57 25.60
C LYS A 8 14.69 -13.63 24.08
N THR A 9 15.31 -14.67 23.51
CA THR A 9 15.17 -15.03 22.10
C THR A 9 14.20 -16.20 21.99
N VAL A 10 13.17 -16.01 21.17
CA VAL A 10 12.14 -17.01 20.88
C VAL A 10 12.34 -17.49 19.45
N PHE A 11 12.48 -18.81 19.28
CA PHE A 11 12.57 -19.44 17.97
C PHE A 11 11.21 -20.02 17.59
N VAL A 12 10.80 -19.76 16.35
CA VAL A 12 9.57 -20.27 15.77
C VAL A 12 9.91 -20.88 14.41
N ASP A 13 9.63 -22.18 14.27
CA ASP A 13 9.79 -22.89 13.01
C ASP A 13 8.45 -22.93 12.25
N SER A 14 8.50 -22.78 10.95
CA SER A 14 7.35 -22.92 10.07
C SER A 14 7.75 -23.42 8.68
N ASP A 15 6.79 -23.96 7.95
CA ASP A 15 6.96 -24.21 6.52
C ASP A 15 6.73 -22.92 5.73
N ILE A 16 5.71 -22.16 6.12
CA ILE A 16 5.33 -20.90 5.49
C ILE A 16 5.12 -19.83 6.57
N LEU A 17 5.85 -18.72 6.45
CA LEU A 17 5.73 -17.55 7.29
C LEU A 17 4.97 -16.44 6.53
N VAL A 18 3.87 -15.97 7.07
CA VAL A 18 3.10 -14.84 6.53
C VAL A 18 3.36 -13.60 7.40
N ILE A 19 3.94 -12.56 6.82
CA ILE A 19 4.26 -11.30 7.49
C ILE A 19 3.18 -10.26 7.16
N GLY A 20 2.36 -9.94 8.14
CA GLY A 20 1.21 -9.04 8.05
C GLY A 20 -0.12 -9.79 8.02
N GLY A 21 -1.01 -9.46 8.96
CA GLY A 21 -2.34 -10.05 9.12
C GLY A 21 -3.44 -9.22 8.44
N GLY A 22 -3.12 -8.42 7.41
CA GLY A 22 -4.09 -7.73 6.55
C GLY A 22 -4.86 -8.70 5.65
N PHE A 23 -5.62 -8.20 4.68
CA PHE A 23 -6.41 -9.06 3.78
C PHE A 23 -5.52 -10.01 2.97
N GLY A 24 -4.42 -9.52 2.40
CA GLY A 24 -3.47 -10.38 1.67
C GLY A 24 -2.92 -11.52 2.54
N GLY A 25 -2.53 -11.20 3.78
CA GLY A 25 -2.02 -12.20 4.72
C GLY A 25 -3.06 -13.20 5.19
N CYS A 26 -4.29 -12.76 5.38
CA CYS A 26 -5.41 -13.66 5.71
C CYS A 26 -5.68 -14.64 4.55
N GLY A 27 -5.68 -14.15 3.31
CA GLY A 27 -5.83 -14.99 2.12
C GLY A 27 -4.67 -15.98 1.95
N ALA A 28 -3.43 -15.51 2.14
CA ALA A 28 -2.23 -16.34 2.06
C ALA A 28 -2.26 -17.49 3.08
N ALA A 29 -2.56 -17.19 4.34
CA ALA A 29 -2.60 -18.21 5.38
C ALA A 29 -3.74 -19.21 5.16
N TYR A 30 -4.93 -18.74 4.79
CA TYR A 30 -6.08 -19.60 4.52
C TYR A 30 -5.79 -20.60 3.41
N GLU A 31 -5.33 -20.11 2.25
CA GLU A 31 -5.08 -20.95 1.08
C GLU A 31 -3.86 -21.86 1.26
N SER A 32 -2.81 -21.39 1.96
CA SER A 32 -1.66 -22.24 2.32
C SER A 32 -2.09 -23.46 3.14
N ARG A 33 -3.02 -23.30 4.07
CA ARG A 33 -3.56 -24.43 4.86
C ARG A 33 -4.54 -25.29 4.09
N TYR A 34 -5.25 -24.72 3.13
CA TYR A 34 -6.16 -25.47 2.26
C TYR A 34 -5.40 -26.49 1.40
N TRP A 35 -4.30 -26.07 0.76
CA TRP A 35 -3.44 -26.90 -0.10
C TRP A 35 -2.37 -27.67 0.66
N GLY A 36 -1.88 -27.13 1.77
CA GLY A 36 -0.83 -27.71 2.61
C GLY A 36 -1.36 -28.06 4.01
N ARG A 37 -2.26 -29.05 4.12
CA ARG A 37 -2.88 -29.43 5.40
C ARG A 37 -1.86 -29.94 6.44
N ASP A 38 -0.76 -30.51 5.97
CA ASP A 38 0.37 -30.99 6.78
C ASP A 38 1.41 -29.90 7.09
N LYS A 39 1.31 -28.73 6.41
CA LYS A 39 2.28 -27.64 6.56
C LYS A 39 2.02 -26.80 7.79
N LYS A 40 3.08 -26.37 8.47
CA LYS A 40 3.02 -25.39 9.54
C LYS A 40 3.00 -23.98 8.94
N VAL A 41 1.86 -23.29 9.04
CA VAL A 41 1.66 -21.92 8.56
C VAL A 41 1.57 -20.97 9.75
N VAL A 42 2.46 -19.99 9.81
CA VAL A 42 2.55 -19.00 10.89
C VAL A 42 2.25 -17.62 10.35
N ILE A 43 1.36 -16.88 11.03
CA ILE A 43 1.10 -15.46 10.76
C ILE A 43 1.79 -14.62 11.82
N VAL A 44 2.46 -13.55 11.39
CA VAL A 44 3.07 -12.54 12.26
C VAL A 44 2.44 -11.18 11.97
N GLU A 45 1.90 -10.53 13.01
CA GLU A 45 1.20 -9.25 12.88
C GLU A 45 1.74 -8.23 13.88
N LYS A 46 2.05 -7.02 13.39
CA LYS A 46 2.55 -5.91 14.20
C LYS A 46 1.53 -5.42 15.24
N ALA A 47 0.26 -5.40 14.86
CA ALA A 47 -0.84 -5.02 15.74
C ALA A 47 -1.59 -6.26 16.29
N ASN A 48 -2.85 -6.39 15.98
CA ASN A 48 -3.68 -7.56 16.23
C ASN A 48 -4.43 -7.92 14.96
N ILE A 49 -4.37 -9.17 14.55
CA ILE A 49 -4.94 -9.65 13.30
C ILE A 49 -6.43 -9.32 13.15
N GLU A 50 -7.19 -9.27 14.24
CA GLU A 50 -8.63 -9.00 14.21
C GLU A 50 -8.97 -7.59 13.72
N ARG A 51 -8.07 -6.62 13.95
CA ARG A 51 -8.28 -5.21 13.64
C ARG A 51 -7.03 -4.55 13.05
N SER A 52 -6.26 -5.25 12.23
CA SER A 52 -5.09 -4.72 11.53
C SER A 52 -5.33 -4.51 10.04
N GLY A 53 -4.47 -3.71 9.41
CA GLY A 53 -4.51 -3.38 8.00
C GLY A 53 -5.49 -2.26 7.64
N ALA A 54 -5.52 -1.89 6.36
CA ALA A 54 -6.31 -0.77 5.86
C ALA A 54 -7.84 -0.95 6.04
N VAL A 55 -8.32 -2.20 6.07
CA VAL A 55 -9.74 -2.53 6.24
C VAL A 55 -10.14 -2.71 7.72
N ALA A 56 -9.27 -2.33 8.66
CA ALA A 56 -9.48 -2.55 10.10
C ALA A 56 -10.74 -1.92 10.65
N GLN A 57 -11.16 -0.78 10.13
CA GLN A 57 -12.36 -0.05 10.53
C GLN A 57 -13.65 -0.51 9.85
N GLY A 58 -13.55 -1.47 8.92
CA GLY A 58 -14.66 -1.88 8.06
C GLY A 58 -14.74 -1.09 6.77
N LEU A 59 -15.56 -1.57 5.85
CA LEU A 59 -15.85 -0.92 4.56
C LEU A 59 -17.33 -1.12 4.24
N TYR A 60 -17.90 -0.18 3.48
CA TYR A 60 -19.27 -0.27 2.99
C TYR A 60 -19.38 -1.05 1.66
N ALA A 61 -18.25 -1.29 0.99
CA ALA A 61 -18.21 -1.89 -0.33
C ALA A 61 -16.98 -2.78 -0.55
N ILE A 62 -17.14 -3.73 -1.46
CA ILE A 62 -16.06 -4.49 -2.07
C ILE A 62 -15.84 -3.95 -3.49
N ASN A 63 -14.64 -3.42 -3.78
CA ASN A 63 -14.38 -2.68 -5.02
C ASN A 63 -13.76 -3.51 -6.15
N CYS A 64 -13.57 -4.81 -5.95
CA CYS A 64 -13.11 -5.73 -6.98
C CYS A 64 -13.96 -7.00 -6.92
N TYR A 65 -14.97 -7.08 -7.80
CA TYR A 65 -15.85 -8.22 -7.97
C TYR A 65 -16.37 -8.26 -9.41
N MET A 66 -16.22 -9.40 -10.07
CA MET A 66 -16.59 -9.55 -11.48
C MET A 66 -18.08 -9.85 -11.64
N GLY A 67 -18.65 -10.78 -10.89
CA GLY A 67 -20.01 -11.28 -11.08
C GLY A 67 -20.12 -12.23 -12.25
N MET A 68 -19.09 -13.03 -12.48
CA MET A 68 -19.00 -13.96 -13.61
C MET A 68 -20.15 -14.96 -13.64
N GLN A 69 -20.63 -15.40 -12.48
CA GLN A 69 -21.79 -16.31 -12.38
C GLN A 69 -23.10 -15.73 -12.94
N TRP A 70 -23.15 -14.41 -13.15
CA TRP A 70 -24.30 -13.69 -13.70
C TRP A 70 -24.00 -13.01 -15.04
N ASP A 71 -22.86 -13.33 -15.67
CA ASP A 71 -22.36 -12.70 -16.90
C ASP A 71 -22.28 -11.16 -16.83
N GLU A 72 -21.96 -10.59 -15.64
CA GLU A 72 -21.91 -9.15 -15.46
C GLU A 72 -20.63 -8.53 -16.01
N ASN A 73 -19.48 -9.16 -15.75
CA ASN A 73 -18.17 -8.76 -16.25
C ASN A 73 -17.30 -9.99 -16.53
N LYS A 74 -16.26 -9.76 -17.35
CA LYS A 74 -15.20 -10.73 -17.62
C LYS A 74 -13.88 -10.29 -17.02
N PRO A 75 -12.96 -11.21 -16.71
CA PRO A 75 -11.62 -10.86 -16.24
C PRO A 75 -10.89 -9.87 -17.16
N GLU A 76 -11.05 -10.01 -18.47
CA GLU A 76 -10.47 -9.12 -19.49
C GLU A 76 -10.95 -7.68 -19.34
N ASP A 77 -12.20 -7.46 -18.96
CA ASP A 77 -12.74 -6.11 -18.75
C ASP A 77 -12.02 -5.38 -17.61
N HIS A 78 -11.67 -6.12 -16.54
CA HIS A 78 -10.93 -5.56 -15.41
C HIS A 78 -9.49 -5.21 -15.81
N VAL A 79 -8.85 -6.05 -16.62
CA VAL A 79 -7.51 -5.79 -17.13
C VAL A 79 -7.50 -4.54 -18.03
N ARG A 80 -8.47 -4.42 -18.97
CA ARG A 80 -8.63 -3.22 -19.81
C ARG A 80 -8.86 -1.96 -18.98
N TYR A 81 -9.65 -2.08 -17.92
CA TYR A 81 -9.86 -0.97 -16.99
C TYR A 81 -8.56 -0.54 -16.29
N ALA A 82 -7.80 -1.49 -15.74
CA ALA A 82 -6.52 -1.21 -15.10
C ALA A 82 -5.48 -0.65 -16.10
N ARG A 83 -5.41 -1.21 -17.32
CA ARG A 83 -4.57 -0.69 -18.41
C ARG A 83 -4.89 0.77 -18.71
N ASN A 84 -6.17 1.09 -18.81
CA ASN A 84 -6.62 2.46 -19.07
C ASN A 84 -6.23 3.40 -17.93
N ASP A 85 -6.53 3.05 -16.69
CA ASP A 85 -6.26 3.92 -15.52
C ASP A 85 -4.76 4.14 -15.26
N LEU A 86 -3.93 3.14 -15.58
CA LEU A 86 -2.48 3.20 -15.48
C LEU A 86 -1.78 3.69 -16.77
N MET A 87 -2.54 4.17 -17.75
CA MET A 87 -2.00 4.67 -19.04
C MET A 87 -1.02 3.69 -19.69
N GLY A 88 -1.47 2.43 -19.87
CA GLY A 88 -0.75 1.37 -20.55
C GLY A 88 0.19 0.55 -19.69
N LEU A 89 0.64 1.05 -18.56
CA LEU A 89 1.67 0.38 -17.74
C LEU A 89 1.08 -0.56 -16.67
N VAL A 90 0.62 -1.73 -17.10
CA VAL A 90 0.04 -2.75 -16.21
C VAL A 90 0.56 -4.15 -16.55
N ARG A 91 0.88 -4.95 -15.53
CA ARG A 91 1.11 -6.40 -15.60
C ARG A 91 -0.26 -7.09 -15.74
N GLU A 92 -0.65 -7.30 -17.01
CA GLU A 92 -1.97 -7.85 -17.35
C GLU A 92 -2.13 -9.28 -16.87
N ASP A 93 -1.06 -10.07 -16.87
CA ASP A 93 -1.00 -11.42 -16.35
C ASP A 93 -1.38 -11.49 -14.88
N LEU A 94 -0.82 -10.61 -14.04
CA LEU A 94 -1.15 -10.54 -12.61
C LEU A 94 -2.59 -10.06 -12.38
N GLY A 95 -3.02 -9.04 -13.14
CA GLY A 95 -4.37 -8.48 -13.07
C GLY A 95 -5.45 -9.49 -13.49
N TYR A 96 -5.21 -10.21 -14.59
CA TYR A 96 -6.09 -11.25 -15.08
C TYR A 96 -6.22 -12.41 -14.08
N ASP A 97 -5.09 -12.82 -13.49
CA ASP A 97 -5.06 -13.89 -12.49
C ASP A 97 -5.89 -13.54 -11.23
N ILE A 98 -5.83 -12.30 -10.77
CA ILE A 98 -6.70 -11.83 -9.69
C ILE A 98 -8.16 -11.82 -10.13
N ALA A 99 -8.47 -11.24 -11.28
CA ALA A 99 -9.84 -11.07 -11.77
C ALA A 99 -10.58 -12.40 -11.97
N ARG A 100 -9.89 -13.43 -12.51
CA ARG A 100 -10.48 -14.77 -12.69
C ARG A 100 -10.77 -15.52 -11.39
N HIS A 101 -10.17 -15.10 -10.27
CA HIS A 101 -10.30 -15.79 -8.98
C HIS A 101 -11.04 -14.99 -7.91
N VAL A 102 -11.23 -13.68 -8.09
CA VAL A 102 -11.76 -12.79 -7.03
C VAL A 102 -13.19 -13.13 -6.62
N ASP A 103 -14.04 -13.55 -7.55
CA ASP A 103 -15.43 -13.89 -7.25
C ASP A 103 -15.51 -15.04 -6.23
N SER A 104 -14.68 -16.06 -6.39
CA SER A 104 -14.62 -17.17 -5.43
C SER A 104 -14.23 -16.72 -4.03
N SER A 105 -13.37 -15.70 -3.88
CA SER A 105 -13.02 -15.13 -2.59
C SER A 105 -14.20 -14.40 -1.95
N VAL A 106 -14.95 -13.64 -2.74
CA VAL A 106 -16.13 -12.90 -2.26
C VAL A 106 -17.24 -13.86 -1.81
N HIS A 107 -17.46 -14.94 -2.57
CA HIS A 107 -18.42 -15.98 -2.17
C HIS A 107 -18.03 -16.65 -0.85
N MET A 108 -16.72 -16.90 -0.63
CA MET A 108 -16.24 -17.40 0.67
C MET A 108 -16.52 -16.40 1.80
N PHE A 109 -16.40 -15.08 1.56
CA PHE A 109 -16.72 -14.07 2.57
C PHE A 109 -18.19 -14.13 2.98
N GLU A 110 -19.11 -14.32 2.02
CA GLU A 110 -20.53 -14.52 2.30
C GLU A 110 -20.77 -15.80 3.11
N GLU A 111 -20.14 -16.91 2.71
CA GLU A 111 -20.22 -18.19 3.45
C GLU A 111 -19.72 -18.06 4.90
N TRP A 112 -18.73 -17.21 5.16
CA TRP A 112 -18.23 -16.92 6.50
C TRP A 112 -19.11 -15.93 7.28
N GLY A 113 -20.16 -15.42 6.66
CA GLY A 113 -21.16 -14.57 7.30
C GLY A 113 -20.99 -13.08 7.06
N LEU A 114 -20.22 -12.66 6.04
CA LEU A 114 -20.20 -11.25 5.65
C LEU A 114 -21.57 -10.87 5.04
N PRO A 115 -22.28 -9.86 5.61
CA PRO A 115 -23.55 -9.41 5.07
C PRO A 115 -23.34 -8.66 3.75
N ILE A 116 -23.60 -9.33 2.61
CA ILE A 116 -23.58 -8.72 1.27
C ILE A 116 -25.01 -8.32 0.91
N MET A 117 -25.19 -7.06 0.50
CA MET A 117 -26.50 -6.57 0.08
C MET A 117 -26.94 -7.23 -1.23
N LYS A 118 -28.18 -7.68 -1.30
CA LYS A 118 -28.76 -8.31 -2.49
C LYS A 118 -29.95 -7.51 -3.01
N ASP A 119 -30.11 -7.52 -4.30
CA ASP A 119 -31.32 -7.07 -4.95
C ASP A 119 -32.44 -8.07 -4.67
N GLU A 120 -33.58 -7.62 -4.16
CA GLU A 120 -34.69 -8.47 -3.72
C GLU A 120 -35.38 -9.21 -4.87
N GLN A 121 -35.34 -8.64 -6.09
CA GLN A 121 -36.03 -9.23 -7.25
C GLN A 121 -35.18 -10.27 -7.95
N THR A 122 -33.87 -10.01 -8.08
CA THR A 122 -32.95 -10.86 -8.84
C THR A 122 -32.10 -11.78 -7.97
N GLY A 123 -31.98 -11.50 -6.67
CA GLY A 123 -31.09 -12.20 -5.75
C GLY A 123 -29.59 -11.94 -6.01
N ARG A 124 -29.26 -11.08 -6.98
CA ARG A 124 -27.88 -10.71 -7.30
C ARG A 124 -27.32 -9.74 -6.25
N TYR A 125 -26.00 -9.65 -6.15
CA TYR A 125 -25.39 -8.65 -5.29
C TYR A 125 -25.69 -7.23 -5.78
N LYS A 126 -26.08 -6.35 -4.86
CA LYS A 126 -26.35 -4.94 -5.17
C LYS A 126 -25.07 -4.26 -5.59
N ARG A 127 -25.05 -3.65 -6.77
CA ARG A 127 -23.90 -2.94 -7.33
C ARG A 127 -24.06 -1.42 -7.25
N GLU A 128 -22.92 -0.77 -7.00
CA GLU A 128 -22.72 0.65 -7.22
C GLU A 128 -21.50 0.82 -8.14
N GLY A 129 -21.74 1.05 -9.44
CA GLY A 129 -20.71 1.03 -10.47
C GLY A 129 -20.35 -0.38 -10.97
N LYS A 130 -19.35 -0.44 -11.86
CA LYS A 130 -19.03 -1.69 -12.60
C LYS A 130 -18.38 -2.77 -11.73
N TRP A 131 -17.50 -2.38 -10.79
CA TRP A 131 -16.64 -3.29 -10.05
C TRP A 131 -17.01 -3.43 -8.57
N GLN A 132 -17.91 -2.59 -8.09
CA GLN A 132 -18.22 -2.44 -6.67
C GLN A 132 -19.54 -3.12 -6.31
N ILE A 133 -19.53 -3.92 -5.25
CA ILE A 133 -20.73 -4.46 -4.61
C ILE A 133 -20.86 -3.94 -3.18
N MET A 134 -22.10 -3.85 -2.69
CA MET A 134 -22.43 -3.23 -1.41
C MET A 134 -22.47 -4.26 -0.29
N ILE A 135 -21.92 -3.91 0.86
CA ILE A 135 -21.84 -4.74 2.06
C ILE A 135 -22.16 -3.94 3.33
N HIS A 136 -22.58 -4.62 4.38
CA HIS A 136 -22.55 -4.09 5.74
C HIS A 136 -21.22 -4.53 6.38
N GLY A 137 -20.18 -3.74 6.18
CA GLY A 137 -18.80 -4.16 6.33
C GLY A 137 -18.11 -3.84 7.65
N GLU A 138 -18.82 -3.48 8.72
CA GLU A 138 -18.20 -3.27 10.04
C GLU A 138 -17.50 -4.53 10.56
N SER A 139 -18.10 -5.69 10.30
CA SER A 139 -17.58 -7.02 10.66
C SER A 139 -16.62 -7.61 9.61
N TYR A 140 -16.38 -6.92 8.49
CA TYR A 140 -15.61 -7.46 7.37
C TYR A 140 -14.22 -7.96 7.80
N LYS A 141 -13.44 -7.09 8.46
CA LYS A 141 -12.10 -7.51 8.94
C LYS A 141 -12.14 -8.61 9.99
N PRO A 142 -12.97 -8.56 11.06
CA PRO A 142 -13.12 -9.66 12.02
C PRO A 142 -13.47 -11.00 11.40
N ILE A 143 -14.40 -11.05 10.45
CA ILE A 143 -14.80 -12.29 9.77
C ILE A 143 -13.62 -12.91 9.02
N ILE A 144 -12.91 -12.12 8.22
CA ILE A 144 -11.76 -12.57 7.45
C ILE A 144 -10.60 -13.01 8.38
N ALA A 145 -10.36 -12.25 9.43
CA ALA A 145 -9.33 -12.57 10.42
C ALA A 145 -9.63 -13.88 11.18
N GLU A 146 -10.89 -14.12 11.52
CA GLU A 146 -11.30 -15.35 12.19
C GLU A 146 -11.10 -16.58 11.30
N ALA A 147 -11.45 -16.49 10.02
CA ALA A 147 -11.20 -17.56 9.06
C ALA A 147 -9.69 -17.87 8.92
N ALA A 148 -8.87 -16.83 8.80
CA ALA A 148 -7.42 -16.98 8.72
C ALA A 148 -6.82 -17.54 10.02
N ARG A 149 -7.30 -17.09 11.19
CA ARG A 149 -6.86 -17.56 12.51
C ARG A 149 -7.20 -19.03 12.75
N LYS A 150 -8.36 -19.48 12.29
CA LYS A 150 -8.76 -20.89 12.34
C LYS A 150 -7.93 -21.77 11.40
N ALA A 151 -7.54 -21.24 10.25
CA ALA A 151 -6.73 -21.96 9.26
C ALA A 151 -5.25 -22.03 9.67
N ALA A 152 -4.65 -20.93 10.10
CA ALA A 152 -3.24 -20.86 10.47
C ALA A 152 -2.91 -21.84 11.63
N THR A 153 -1.68 -22.34 11.64
CA THR A 153 -1.18 -23.16 12.75
C THR A 153 -0.97 -22.33 14.01
N GLU A 154 -0.34 -21.16 13.83
CA GLU A 154 -0.06 -20.22 14.92
C GLU A 154 -0.19 -18.77 14.40
N VAL A 155 -0.62 -17.86 15.30
CA VAL A 155 -0.70 -16.41 15.02
C VAL A 155 0.03 -15.67 16.13
N TYR A 156 1.04 -14.90 15.74
CA TYR A 156 1.82 -14.06 16.63
C TYR A 156 1.44 -12.59 16.41
N ASN A 157 0.62 -12.06 17.32
CA ASN A 157 0.29 -10.63 17.35
C ASN A 157 1.35 -9.83 18.09
N ARG A 158 1.43 -8.53 17.81
CA ARG A 158 2.34 -7.58 18.47
C ARG A 158 3.81 -7.83 18.16
N ILE A 159 4.12 -8.37 17.00
CA ILE A 159 5.49 -8.58 16.54
C ILE A 159 5.78 -7.62 15.37
N MET A 160 6.73 -6.71 15.57
CA MET A 160 7.33 -5.90 14.50
C MET A 160 8.43 -6.72 13.84
N VAL A 161 8.23 -7.15 12.61
CA VAL A 161 9.28 -7.74 11.78
C VAL A 161 10.17 -6.63 11.25
N THR A 162 11.48 -6.76 11.43
CA THR A 162 12.46 -5.73 11.07
C THR A 162 13.34 -6.12 9.90
N HIS A 163 13.66 -7.42 9.76
CA HIS A 163 14.50 -7.94 8.68
C HIS A 163 14.03 -9.33 8.23
N LEU A 164 14.29 -9.62 6.97
CA LEU A 164 14.31 -11.00 6.46
C LEU A 164 15.65 -11.65 6.78
N LEU A 165 15.67 -12.97 6.87
CA LEU A 165 16.89 -13.78 7.02
C LEU A 165 17.15 -14.52 5.71
N MET A 166 18.41 -14.49 5.29
CA MET A 166 18.83 -15.20 4.08
C MET A 166 19.41 -16.58 4.43
N ASP A 167 19.32 -17.50 3.47
CA ASP A 167 19.90 -18.82 3.62
C ASP A 167 21.43 -18.72 3.65
N LYS A 168 22.03 -19.25 4.69
CA LYS A 168 23.49 -19.23 4.88
C LYS A 168 24.28 -19.99 3.78
N THR A 169 23.60 -20.88 3.04
CA THR A 169 24.19 -21.70 1.96
C THR A 169 23.84 -21.14 0.57
N ARG A 170 22.76 -20.39 0.44
CA ARG A 170 22.28 -19.80 -0.80
C ARG A 170 21.81 -18.36 -0.54
N PRO A 171 22.69 -17.36 -0.78
CA PRO A 171 22.41 -15.95 -0.44
C PRO A 171 21.29 -15.31 -1.27
N ASP A 172 20.82 -15.96 -2.31
CA ASP A 172 19.68 -15.59 -3.16
C ASP A 172 18.34 -16.15 -2.69
N ARG A 173 18.32 -16.92 -1.59
CA ARG A 173 17.14 -17.60 -1.03
C ARG A 173 16.80 -17.08 0.38
N VAL A 174 15.51 -16.82 0.64
CA VAL A 174 15.06 -16.46 1.99
C VAL A 174 15.01 -17.69 2.90
N ALA A 175 15.32 -17.50 4.20
CA ALA A 175 15.27 -18.54 5.22
C ALA A 175 14.39 -18.19 6.43
N GLY A 176 13.79 -17.01 6.45
CA GLY A 176 12.94 -16.57 7.54
C GLY A 176 12.95 -15.08 7.78
N ALA A 177 12.71 -14.68 9.03
CA ALA A 177 12.67 -13.29 9.43
C ALA A 177 13.03 -13.12 10.91
N VAL A 178 13.39 -11.89 11.30
CA VAL A 178 13.50 -11.50 12.71
C VAL A 178 12.63 -10.32 13.04
N GLY A 179 12.27 -10.22 14.30
CA GLY A 179 11.50 -9.10 14.83
C GLY A 179 11.47 -9.09 16.34
N PHE A 180 10.69 -8.22 16.92
CA PHE A 180 10.53 -8.13 18.37
C PHE A 180 9.07 -7.92 18.75
N ASN A 181 8.70 -8.39 19.93
CA ASN A 181 7.38 -8.16 20.50
C ASN A 181 7.30 -6.73 21.06
N VAL A 182 6.37 -5.93 20.53
CA VAL A 182 6.22 -4.51 20.92
C VAL A 182 5.62 -4.31 22.31
N ARG A 183 5.28 -5.38 23.02
CA ARG A 183 4.77 -5.35 24.41
C ARG A 183 5.77 -5.92 25.40
N THR A 184 6.37 -7.07 25.11
CA THR A 184 7.30 -7.76 26.03
C THR A 184 8.77 -7.44 25.72
N GLY A 185 9.07 -7.05 24.49
CA GLY A 185 10.42 -6.81 24.02
C GLY A 185 11.22 -8.10 23.78
N ASP A 186 10.59 -9.26 23.72
CA ASP A 186 11.26 -10.50 23.34
C ASP A 186 11.68 -10.44 21.87
N PHE A 187 12.84 -10.94 21.56
CA PHE A 187 13.36 -11.07 20.21
C PHE A 187 12.89 -12.39 19.59
N TYR A 188 12.36 -12.32 18.37
CA TYR A 188 11.88 -13.49 17.64
C TYR A 188 12.75 -13.78 16.44
N VAL A 189 13.04 -15.07 16.24
CA VAL A 189 13.70 -15.63 15.07
C VAL A 189 12.73 -16.64 14.45
N PHE A 190 12.12 -16.25 13.34
CA PHE A 190 11.25 -17.12 12.55
C PHE A 190 12.11 -17.81 11.49
N ARG A 191 12.20 -19.14 11.55
CA ARG A 191 12.84 -19.95 10.53
C ARG A 191 11.76 -20.54 9.64
N SER A 192 11.86 -20.34 8.34
CA SER A 192 10.80 -20.73 7.42
C SER A 192 11.36 -21.11 6.05
N LYS A 193 10.67 -22.04 5.38
CA LYS A 193 10.99 -22.49 4.03
C LYS A 193 10.55 -21.50 2.97
N ALA A 194 9.42 -20.84 3.19
CA ALA A 194 8.88 -19.77 2.35
C ALA A 194 8.38 -18.62 3.21
N VAL A 195 8.53 -17.39 2.71
CA VAL A 195 8.05 -16.18 3.37
C VAL A 195 7.11 -15.43 2.43
N ILE A 196 5.92 -15.05 2.92
CA ILE A 196 4.95 -14.26 2.17
C ILE A 196 4.81 -12.89 2.85
N VAL A 197 5.25 -11.83 2.18
CA VAL A 197 5.15 -10.46 2.70
C VAL A 197 3.83 -9.83 2.27
N THR A 198 3.05 -9.37 3.26
CA THR A 198 1.73 -8.75 3.08
C THR A 198 1.52 -7.57 4.04
N ALA A 199 2.59 -6.78 4.24
CA ALA A 199 2.67 -5.79 5.32
C ALA A 199 2.04 -4.42 4.98
N GLY A 200 1.25 -4.32 3.91
CA GLY A 200 0.55 -3.11 3.47
C GLY A 200 1.48 -2.08 2.82
N GLY A 201 0.92 -0.97 2.33
CA GLY A 201 1.66 0.09 1.66
C GLY A 201 2.37 1.05 2.61
N ALA A 202 2.49 2.32 2.19
CA ALA A 202 3.18 3.35 2.95
C ALA A 202 2.39 4.64 3.08
N SER A 203 2.18 5.05 4.32
CA SER A 203 1.76 6.39 4.73
C SER A 203 2.91 7.09 5.47
N HIS A 204 2.81 8.40 5.65
CA HIS A 204 3.84 9.19 6.33
C HIS A 204 5.24 9.08 5.68
N ILE A 205 5.27 8.95 4.35
CA ILE A 205 6.45 9.21 3.53
C ILE A 205 6.48 10.69 3.15
N PHE A 206 5.34 11.24 2.74
CA PHE A 206 5.18 12.66 2.48
C PHE A 206 4.50 13.35 3.66
N LYS A 207 4.75 14.64 3.81
CA LYS A 207 4.12 15.44 4.86
C LYS A 207 2.59 15.44 4.68
N PRO A 208 1.81 15.10 5.71
CA PRO A 208 0.37 15.16 5.65
C PRO A 208 -0.13 16.54 5.26
N HIS A 209 -1.09 16.62 4.35
CA HIS A 209 -1.69 17.90 3.94
C HIS A 209 -2.45 18.54 5.10
N SER A 210 -3.17 17.74 5.88
CA SER A 210 -3.89 18.20 7.05
C SER A 210 -2.95 18.32 8.25
N VAL A 211 -2.85 19.52 8.81
CA VAL A 211 -2.01 19.83 9.95
C VAL A 211 -2.82 19.96 11.24
N GLY A 212 -2.17 19.88 12.38
CA GLY A 212 -2.72 20.28 13.67
C GLY A 212 -3.02 19.15 14.65
N GLU A 213 -2.84 17.89 14.30
CA GLU A 213 -3.08 16.76 15.20
C GLU A 213 -1.87 15.80 15.22
N GLY A 214 -0.81 16.21 15.90
CA GLY A 214 0.38 15.40 16.04
C GLY A 214 1.03 15.06 14.70
N MET A 215 0.80 13.85 14.20
CA MET A 215 1.33 13.41 12.90
C MET A 215 0.46 13.82 11.69
N GLY A 216 -0.58 14.63 11.89
CA GLY A 216 -1.54 15.01 10.86
C GLY A 216 -2.60 13.94 10.61
N ARG A 217 -3.64 14.33 9.86
CA ARG A 217 -4.69 13.41 9.42
C ARG A 217 -4.27 12.75 8.12
N THR A 218 -4.31 11.44 8.07
CA THR A 218 -4.03 10.66 6.87
C THR A 218 -5.23 9.81 6.48
N TRP A 219 -5.51 9.72 5.18
CA TRP A 219 -6.60 8.87 4.67
C TRP A 219 -6.25 7.38 4.76
N TYR A 220 -5.01 7.02 4.45
CA TYR A 220 -4.56 5.64 4.50
C TYR A 220 -4.17 5.24 5.93
N ALA A 221 -4.14 3.94 6.22
CA ALA A 221 -3.78 3.44 7.55
C ALA A 221 -2.44 4.03 8.02
N PRO A 222 -2.41 4.87 9.09
CA PRO A 222 -1.22 5.61 9.48
C PRO A 222 -0.05 4.72 9.91
N TRP A 223 -0.35 3.49 10.26
CA TRP A 223 0.62 2.49 10.69
C TRP A 223 1.16 1.59 9.57
N SER A 224 0.73 1.82 8.33
CA SER A 224 1.35 1.25 7.13
C SER A 224 2.69 1.94 6.89
N SER A 225 3.76 1.31 7.33
CA SER A 225 5.08 1.91 7.53
C SER A 225 6.10 1.50 6.48
N ALA A 226 5.64 1.19 5.26
CA ALA A 226 6.48 0.76 4.15
C ALA A 226 7.21 -0.58 4.34
N SER A 227 6.89 -1.35 5.38
CA SER A 227 7.55 -2.65 5.62
C SER A 227 7.37 -3.63 4.45
N ALA A 228 6.25 -3.53 3.71
CA ALA A 228 6.00 -4.33 2.51
C ALA A 228 7.01 -4.09 1.37
N TYR A 229 7.61 -2.91 1.36
CA TYR A 229 8.64 -2.52 0.37
C TYR A 229 10.04 -2.69 0.95
N ALA A 230 10.25 -2.21 2.17
CA ALA A 230 11.57 -2.24 2.81
C ALA A 230 12.12 -3.67 2.99
N LEU A 231 11.28 -4.62 3.42
CA LEU A 231 11.71 -6.00 3.62
C LEU A 231 12.24 -6.66 2.33
N PRO A 232 11.54 -6.61 1.18
CA PRO A 232 12.10 -7.07 -0.09
C PRO A 232 13.35 -6.30 -0.55
N ILE A 233 13.36 -4.96 -0.38
CA ILE A 233 14.50 -4.12 -0.76
C ILE A 233 15.76 -4.52 0.01
N GLN A 234 15.65 -4.74 1.33
CA GLN A 234 16.78 -5.14 2.20
C GLN A 234 17.50 -6.39 1.71
N VAL A 235 16.83 -7.29 1.00
CA VAL A 235 17.40 -8.54 0.48
C VAL A 235 17.64 -8.53 -1.02
N GLY A 236 17.59 -7.35 -1.65
CA GLY A 236 17.90 -7.15 -3.06
C GLY A 236 16.84 -7.67 -4.03
N ALA A 237 15.59 -7.83 -3.60
CA ALA A 237 14.48 -8.10 -4.52
C ALA A 237 14.24 -6.89 -5.44
N LYS A 238 13.90 -7.15 -6.70
CA LYS A 238 13.56 -6.09 -7.64
C LYS A 238 12.22 -5.44 -7.26
N MET A 239 12.20 -4.11 -7.30
CA MET A 239 10.99 -3.30 -7.16
C MET A 239 10.56 -2.74 -8.50
N THR A 240 9.26 -2.45 -8.67
CA THR A 240 8.72 -1.88 -9.91
C THR A 240 7.84 -0.69 -9.64
N GLN A 241 7.90 0.30 -10.54
CA GLN A 241 6.99 1.46 -10.62
C GLN A 241 6.80 2.18 -9.28
N MET A 242 7.86 2.27 -8.46
CA MET A 242 7.78 2.92 -7.15
C MET A 242 7.53 4.43 -7.25
N GLU A 243 7.72 5.03 -8.42
CA GLU A 243 7.32 6.40 -8.74
C GLU A 243 5.79 6.57 -8.85
N ASN A 244 5.06 5.48 -9.16
CA ASN A 244 3.60 5.50 -9.27
C ASN A 244 2.95 5.50 -7.89
N ARG A 245 2.59 6.67 -7.42
CA ARG A 245 1.95 6.97 -6.14
C ARG A 245 0.57 7.54 -6.37
N ILE A 246 -0.31 7.42 -5.38
CA ILE A 246 -1.66 7.97 -5.47
C ILE A 246 -1.79 9.25 -4.64
N VAL A 247 -2.45 10.23 -5.21
CA VAL A 247 -2.98 11.40 -4.53
C VAL A 247 -4.50 11.30 -4.58
N LEU A 248 -5.16 11.45 -3.45
CA LEU A 248 -6.59 11.29 -3.33
C LEU A 248 -7.27 12.64 -3.14
N THR A 249 -8.41 12.82 -3.79
CA THR A 249 -9.35 13.88 -3.42
C THR A 249 -10.09 13.45 -2.15
N ARG A 250 -10.15 14.31 -1.14
CA ARG A 250 -10.82 14.07 0.14
C ARG A 250 -11.52 15.30 0.66
N PHE A 251 -12.43 15.12 1.62
CA PHE A 251 -13.01 16.25 2.33
C PHE A 251 -11.93 16.98 3.14
N LYS A 252 -11.97 18.30 3.11
CA LYS A 252 -11.13 19.13 3.95
C LYS A 252 -11.39 18.80 5.42
N ASP A 253 -10.31 18.57 6.17
CA ASP A 253 -10.37 18.17 7.58
C ASP A 253 -11.26 16.95 7.87
N GLY A 254 -11.49 16.11 6.85
CA GLY A 254 -12.33 14.94 6.93
C GLY A 254 -11.57 13.63 6.78
N TYR A 255 -12.34 12.55 6.83
CA TYR A 255 -11.88 11.17 6.63
C TYR A 255 -12.64 10.51 5.48
N GLY A 256 -12.08 9.43 4.99
CA GLY A 256 -12.76 8.52 4.09
C GLY A 256 -12.59 8.81 2.60
N PRO A 257 -12.93 7.81 1.79
CA PRO A 257 -12.75 7.82 0.35
C PRO A 257 -13.87 8.63 -0.33
N VAL A 258 -13.55 9.81 -0.82
CA VAL A 258 -14.51 10.70 -1.51
C VAL A 258 -15.11 10.07 -2.76
N GLY A 259 -14.36 9.23 -3.48
CA GLY A 259 -14.84 8.58 -4.70
C GLY A 259 -16.13 7.79 -4.55
N ALA A 260 -16.33 7.11 -3.42
CA ALA A 260 -17.56 6.38 -3.16
C ALA A 260 -18.77 7.33 -2.97
N TYR A 261 -18.58 8.52 -2.39
CA TYR A 261 -19.66 9.51 -2.24
C TYR A 261 -20.15 10.03 -3.60
N PHE A 262 -19.24 10.22 -4.57
CA PHE A 262 -19.65 10.58 -5.94
C PHE A 262 -20.57 9.54 -6.57
N LEU A 263 -20.28 8.26 -6.35
CA LEU A 263 -21.11 7.16 -6.86
C LEU A 263 -22.48 7.11 -6.17
N HIS A 264 -22.51 7.18 -4.83
CA HIS A 264 -23.76 7.10 -4.07
C HIS A 264 -24.68 8.29 -4.28
N LEU A 265 -24.13 9.49 -4.27
CA LEU A 265 -24.89 10.72 -4.43
C LEU A 265 -25.11 11.09 -5.90
N LYS A 266 -24.45 10.38 -6.85
CA LYS A 266 -24.47 10.71 -8.29
C LYS A 266 -24.20 12.19 -8.54
N THR A 267 -23.15 12.69 -7.91
CA THR A 267 -22.81 14.10 -7.88
C THR A 267 -21.49 14.39 -8.62
N TYR A 268 -21.13 15.64 -8.69
CA TYR A 268 -19.94 16.17 -9.36
C TYR A 268 -19.23 17.22 -8.48
N THR A 269 -18.12 17.75 -8.97
CA THR A 269 -17.39 18.85 -8.33
C THR A 269 -17.71 20.20 -8.98
N GLU A 270 -17.72 21.26 -8.16
CA GLU A 270 -17.81 22.64 -8.61
C GLU A 270 -16.62 23.48 -8.08
N ASN A 271 -16.27 24.52 -8.82
CA ASN A 271 -15.30 25.53 -8.38
C ASN A 271 -15.96 26.59 -7.48
N ALA A 272 -15.21 27.64 -7.11
CA ALA A 272 -15.71 28.73 -6.27
C ALA A 272 -16.87 29.53 -6.92
N TYR A 273 -17.02 29.45 -8.22
CA TYR A 273 -18.06 30.13 -9.00
C TYR A 273 -19.31 29.27 -9.25
N GLY A 274 -19.34 28.05 -8.73
CA GLY A 274 -20.42 27.08 -8.96
C GLY A 274 -20.37 26.42 -10.34
N GLU A 275 -19.23 26.37 -10.99
CA GLU A 275 -19.06 25.80 -12.33
C GLU A 275 -18.46 24.40 -12.26
N ASN A 276 -19.00 23.47 -13.06
CA ASN A 276 -18.32 22.20 -13.34
C ASN A 276 -17.17 22.48 -14.31
N TYR A 277 -15.95 22.24 -13.87
CA TYR A 277 -14.73 22.62 -14.56
C TYR A 277 -14.02 21.48 -15.31
N GLU A 278 -14.51 20.26 -15.20
CA GLU A 278 -13.78 19.06 -15.71
C GLU A 278 -13.48 19.19 -17.21
N ALA A 279 -14.41 19.68 -18.01
CA ALA A 279 -14.21 19.89 -19.46
C ALA A 279 -13.27 21.06 -19.80
N THR A 280 -13.05 22.01 -18.89
CA THR A 280 -12.23 23.21 -19.13
C THR A 280 -10.78 22.86 -19.44
N TRP A 281 -10.29 21.77 -18.87
CA TRP A 281 -8.89 21.38 -18.95
C TRP A 281 -8.59 20.32 -20.01
N TYR A 282 -9.59 19.89 -20.80
CA TYR A 282 -9.45 18.82 -21.78
C TYR A 282 -8.31 19.02 -22.76
N ASP A 283 -8.23 20.18 -23.41
CA ASP A 283 -7.20 20.45 -24.43
C ASP A 283 -5.78 20.44 -23.85
N SER A 284 -5.60 21.04 -22.66
CA SER A 284 -4.31 21.03 -21.98
C SER A 284 -3.89 19.64 -21.51
N ILE A 285 -4.83 18.84 -21.05
CA ILE A 285 -4.59 17.43 -20.67
C ILE A 285 -4.23 16.62 -21.91
N LYS A 286 -4.94 16.81 -23.02
CA LYS A 286 -4.65 16.13 -24.30
C LYS A 286 -3.25 16.46 -24.81
N GLU A 287 -2.80 17.69 -24.64
CA GLU A 287 -1.42 18.08 -24.98
C GLU A 287 -0.36 17.36 -24.13
N MET A 288 -0.69 17.05 -22.84
CA MET A 288 0.23 16.37 -21.92
C MET A 288 0.28 14.85 -22.14
N VAL A 289 -0.86 14.21 -22.29
CA VAL A 289 -0.99 12.74 -22.23
C VAL A 289 -1.59 12.12 -23.51
N GLY A 290 -1.81 12.90 -24.56
CA GLY A 290 -2.36 12.42 -25.82
C GLY A 290 -3.77 11.81 -25.68
N ASP A 291 -4.01 10.72 -26.39
CA ASP A 291 -5.33 10.10 -26.49
C ASP A 291 -5.82 9.42 -25.19
N TYR A 292 -4.98 9.30 -24.17
CA TYR A 292 -5.41 8.76 -22.87
C TYR A 292 -6.54 9.59 -22.21
N VAL A 293 -6.67 10.88 -22.55
CA VAL A 293 -7.78 11.73 -22.11
C VAL A 293 -9.14 11.29 -22.66
N GLU A 294 -9.16 10.59 -23.79
CA GLU A 294 -10.37 10.12 -24.47
C GLU A 294 -10.88 8.76 -23.95
N HIS A 295 -10.07 8.08 -23.15
CA HIS A 295 -10.41 6.79 -22.62
C HIS A 295 -11.57 6.87 -21.61
N GLN A 296 -12.38 5.82 -21.54
CA GLN A 296 -13.50 5.75 -20.62
C GLN A 296 -13.41 4.50 -19.74
N PRO A 297 -13.52 4.65 -18.41
CA PRO A 297 -13.58 5.92 -17.67
C PRO A 297 -12.29 6.72 -17.78
N VAL A 298 -12.36 8.03 -17.63
CA VAL A 298 -11.18 8.90 -17.62
C VAL A 298 -10.22 8.45 -16.51
N PRO A 299 -8.91 8.29 -16.83
CA PRO A 299 -7.92 7.91 -15.82
C PRO A 299 -7.97 8.77 -14.56
N THR A 300 -7.91 8.14 -13.40
CA THR A 300 -8.14 8.80 -12.09
C THR A 300 -7.20 9.99 -11.87
N CYS A 301 -5.95 9.89 -12.31
CA CYS A 301 -4.97 10.96 -12.17
C CYS A 301 -5.35 12.23 -12.95
N LEU A 302 -6.03 12.10 -14.10
CA LEU A 302 -6.44 13.25 -14.92
C LEU A 302 -7.54 14.09 -14.27
N ARG A 303 -8.45 13.46 -13.54
CA ARG A 303 -9.43 14.19 -12.73
C ARG A 303 -8.76 14.99 -11.62
N ASN A 304 -7.74 14.41 -10.99
CA ASN A 304 -6.93 15.12 -10.00
C ASN A 304 -6.14 16.27 -10.63
N HIS A 305 -5.63 16.08 -11.85
CA HIS A 305 -4.96 17.15 -12.58
C HIS A 305 -5.90 18.33 -12.84
N ALA A 306 -7.10 18.10 -13.36
CA ALA A 306 -8.11 19.15 -13.57
C ALA A 306 -8.43 19.89 -12.27
N PHE A 307 -8.62 19.17 -11.17
CA PHE A 307 -8.83 19.75 -9.83
C PHE A 307 -7.67 20.69 -9.44
N LEU A 308 -6.44 20.23 -9.57
CA LEU A 308 -5.26 21.01 -9.20
C LEU A 308 -5.13 22.27 -10.06
N GLN A 309 -5.31 22.14 -11.38
CA GLN A 309 -5.25 23.27 -12.30
C GLN A 309 -6.29 24.34 -11.95
N GLU A 310 -7.49 23.91 -11.58
CA GLU A 310 -8.57 24.81 -11.15
C GLU A 310 -8.19 25.60 -9.89
N VAL A 311 -7.63 24.94 -8.89
CA VAL A 311 -7.12 25.58 -7.67
C VAL A 311 -5.96 26.53 -7.99
N MET A 312 -4.99 26.11 -8.81
CA MET A 312 -3.83 26.93 -9.19
C MET A 312 -4.23 28.16 -10.02
N ALA A 313 -5.30 28.06 -10.80
CA ALA A 313 -5.87 29.19 -11.53
C ALA A 313 -6.65 30.19 -10.63
N GLY A 314 -6.65 29.98 -9.31
CA GLY A 314 -7.31 30.87 -8.35
C GLY A 314 -8.84 30.70 -8.30
N ARG A 315 -9.38 29.60 -8.85
CA ARG A 315 -10.83 29.32 -8.85
C ARG A 315 -11.26 28.33 -7.78
N GLY A 316 -10.37 27.99 -6.83
CA GLY A 316 -10.72 27.26 -5.60
C GLY A 316 -11.49 28.16 -4.60
N PRO A 317 -12.14 27.57 -3.58
CA PRO A 317 -12.10 26.16 -3.23
C PRO A 317 -12.97 25.29 -4.14
N ILE A 318 -12.59 24.02 -4.25
CA ILE A 318 -13.39 23.00 -4.94
C ILE A 318 -14.34 22.35 -3.94
N ARG A 319 -15.59 22.12 -4.35
CA ARG A 319 -16.63 21.54 -3.51
C ARG A 319 -17.30 20.35 -4.18
N MET A 320 -17.80 19.41 -3.38
CA MET A 320 -18.72 18.39 -3.84
C MET A 320 -20.14 18.94 -3.82
N VAL A 321 -20.88 18.81 -4.92
CA VAL A 321 -22.26 19.30 -5.03
C VAL A 321 -23.20 18.32 -4.32
N THR A 322 -23.39 18.50 -3.02
CA THR A 322 -24.25 17.65 -2.19
C THR A 322 -25.67 18.20 -2.04
N LYS A 323 -25.85 19.51 -2.05
CA LYS A 323 -27.17 20.15 -1.90
C LYS A 323 -28.20 19.62 -2.90
N GLU A 324 -27.82 19.53 -4.17
CA GLU A 324 -28.73 19.04 -5.22
C GLU A 324 -29.05 17.55 -5.03
N ALA A 325 -28.06 16.75 -4.59
CA ALA A 325 -28.25 15.32 -4.35
C ALA A 325 -29.23 15.06 -3.19
N PHE A 326 -29.31 15.94 -2.20
CA PHE A 326 -30.20 15.79 -1.04
C PHE A 326 -31.57 16.51 -1.19
N GLN A 327 -31.83 17.13 -2.32
CA GLN A 327 -33.17 17.72 -2.59
C GLN A 327 -34.24 16.68 -2.90
N ASP A 328 -33.82 15.49 -3.37
CA ASP A 328 -34.71 14.36 -3.60
C ASP A 328 -34.87 13.55 -2.29
N PRO A 329 -36.10 13.45 -1.71
CA PRO A 329 -36.30 12.76 -0.43
C PRO A 329 -35.89 11.27 -0.43
N GLU A 330 -36.00 10.58 -1.58
CA GLU A 330 -35.56 9.18 -1.70
C GLU A 330 -34.03 9.10 -1.67
N LYS A 331 -33.35 9.98 -2.40
CA LYS A 331 -31.89 10.07 -2.39
C LYS A 331 -31.37 10.55 -1.04
N GLU A 332 -32.10 11.43 -0.35
CA GLU A 332 -31.73 11.87 0.97
C GLU A 332 -31.62 10.72 1.97
N THR A 333 -32.66 9.88 2.08
CA THR A 333 -32.66 8.75 3.02
C THR A 333 -31.55 7.77 2.69
N VAL A 334 -31.48 7.34 1.43
CA VAL A 334 -30.43 6.41 0.95
C VAL A 334 -29.03 7.03 1.08
N GLY A 335 -28.90 8.34 0.77
CA GLY A 335 -27.65 9.08 0.92
C GLY A 335 -27.15 9.10 2.36
N TRP A 336 -28.04 9.39 3.34
CA TRP A 336 -27.68 9.37 4.75
C TRP A 336 -27.36 7.96 5.27
N GLU A 337 -28.13 6.96 4.91
CA GLU A 337 -27.84 5.56 5.27
C GLU A 337 -26.49 5.11 4.74
N ASN A 338 -26.22 5.36 3.47
CA ASN A 338 -24.95 5.04 2.83
C ASN A 338 -23.79 5.84 3.44
N PHE A 339 -24.01 7.12 3.71
CA PHE A 339 -23.03 8.01 4.32
C PHE A 339 -22.63 7.54 5.73
N LEU A 340 -23.61 7.24 6.57
CA LEU A 340 -23.39 6.72 7.92
C LEU A 340 -22.76 5.32 7.88
N GLY A 341 -23.16 4.47 6.95
CA GLY A 341 -22.61 3.15 6.76
C GLY A 341 -21.15 3.17 6.28
N MET A 342 -20.78 4.14 5.43
CA MET A 342 -19.40 4.28 4.93
C MET A 342 -18.43 4.78 5.99
N THR A 343 -18.78 5.85 6.67
CA THR A 343 -17.93 6.40 7.73
C THR A 343 -18.68 7.34 8.65
N ILE A 344 -19.08 6.84 9.77
CA ILE A 344 -19.63 7.65 10.86
C ILE A 344 -18.65 8.74 11.30
N GLY A 345 -17.34 8.52 11.17
CA GLY A 345 -16.32 9.50 11.48
C GLY A 345 -16.44 10.77 10.65
N GLN A 346 -16.80 10.67 9.37
CA GLN A 346 -17.03 11.84 8.53
C GLN A 346 -18.27 12.61 8.95
N ALA A 347 -19.38 11.92 9.26
CA ALA A 347 -20.60 12.54 9.75
C ALA A 347 -20.37 13.29 11.07
N VAL A 348 -19.64 12.69 12.00
CA VAL A 348 -19.27 13.33 13.29
C VAL A 348 -18.36 14.54 13.05
N THR A 349 -17.41 14.46 12.13
CA THR A 349 -16.53 15.58 11.76
C THR A 349 -17.33 16.73 11.19
N TRP A 350 -18.25 16.50 10.28
CA TRP A 350 -19.13 17.54 9.72
C TRP A 350 -20.05 18.14 10.78
N ALA A 351 -20.66 17.31 11.62
CA ALA A 351 -21.50 17.79 12.72
C ALA A 351 -20.70 18.69 13.69
N SER A 352 -19.45 18.35 13.99
CA SER A 352 -18.58 19.16 14.86
C SER A 352 -18.18 20.52 14.24
N GLN A 353 -18.26 20.64 12.91
CA GLN A 353 -17.94 21.84 12.15
C GLN A 353 -19.18 22.61 11.69
N ASN A 354 -20.37 22.19 12.11
CA ASN A 354 -21.68 22.71 11.64
C ASN A 354 -21.84 22.64 10.10
N ILE A 355 -21.33 21.59 9.49
CA ILE A 355 -21.51 21.33 8.05
C ILE A 355 -22.69 20.37 7.90
N ASP A 356 -23.79 20.87 7.34
CA ASP A 356 -24.90 20.07 6.85
C ASP A 356 -24.77 19.96 5.32
N PRO A 357 -24.54 18.75 4.77
CA PRO A 357 -24.37 18.58 3.32
C PRO A 357 -25.64 18.88 2.50
N LYS A 358 -26.80 19.02 3.13
CA LYS A 358 -28.01 19.53 2.50
C LYS A 358 -27.96 21.03 2.25
N GLU A 359 -27.26 21.76 3.11
CA GLU A 359 -27.24 23.24 3.11
C GLU A 359 -25.91 23.77 2.56
N ILE A 360 -24.83 23.03 2.70
CA ILE A 360 -23.48 23.46 2.36
C ILE A 360 -22.80 22.38 1.51
N ASN A 361 -22.35 22.72 0.30
CA ASN A 361 -21.48 21.88 -0.50
C ASN A 361 -20.10 21.78 0.18
N PRO A 362 -19.69 20.61 0.69
CA PRO A 362 -18.45 20.49 1.47
C PRO A 362 -17.21 20.67 0.59
N GLU A 363 -16.21 21.35 1.16
CA GLU A 363 -14.94 21.60 0.50
C GLU A 363 -14.10 20.32 0.37
N LEU A 364 -13.45 20.17 -0.78
CA LEU A 364 -12.53 19.10 -1.10
C LEU A 364 -11.10 19.63 -1.18
N VAL A 365 -10.16 18.77 -0.81
CA VAL A 365 -8.73 19.01 -0.96
C VAL A 365 -8.04 17.76 -1.51
N MET A 366 -6.90 17.94 -2.17
CA MET A 366 -6.04 16.84 -2.54
C MET A 366 -5.17 16.43 -1.35
N SER A 367 -4.97 15.12 -1.19
CA SER A 367 -4.15 14.58 -0.11
C SER A 367 -2.65 14.66 -0.41
N GLU A 368 -1.84 14.37 0.60
CA GLU A 368 -0.47 13.95 0.41
C GLU A 368 -0.41 12.67 -0.44
N PRO A 369 0.72 12.40 -1.14
CA PRO A 369 0.90 11.15 -1.88
C PRO A 369 1.03 9.94 -0.95
N TYR A 370 0.48 8.79 -1.38
CA TYR A 370 0.65 7.48 -0.76
C TYR A 370 1.28 6.49 -1.73
N VAL A 371 2.09 5.57 -1.22
CA VAL A 371 2.61 4.44 -1.99
C VAL A 371 1.84 3.19 -1.58
N MET A 372 1.01 2.68 -2.47
CA MET A 372 0.11 1.56 -2.17
C MET A 372 -0.31 0.83 -3.46
N GLY A 373 0.32 -0.30 -3.74
CA GLY A 373 0.13 -1.06 -4.98
C GLY A 373 -1.20 -1.81 -5.12
N SER A 374 -2.12 -1.69 -4.16
CA SER A 374 -3.41 -2.37 -4.20
C SER A 374 -4.60 -1.47 -4.57
N HIS A 375 -4.36 -0.18 -4.76
CA HIS A 375 -5.40 0.80 -5.11
C HIS A 375 -5.33 1.17 -6.61
N ALA A 376 -5.43 2.43 -6.98
CA ALA A 376 -5.30 2.93 -8.35
C ALA A 376 -3.82 3.20 -8.71
N THR A 377 -2.91 2.38 -8.22
CA THR A 377 -1.46 2.45 -8.44
C THR A 377 -0.87 1.04 -8.55
N CYS A 378 0.36 0.96 -9.02
CA CYS A 378 1.02 -0.30 -9.35
C CYS A 378 2.44 -0.44 -8.76
N SER A 379 2.78 0.38 -7.77
CA SER A 379 4.06 0.29 -7.06
C SER A 379 4.20 -0.97 -6.22
N GLY A 380 5.36 -1.58 -6.18
CA GLY A 380 5.65 -2.75 -5.35
C GLY A 380 6.81 -3.59 -5.84
N ALA A 381 6.92 -4.82 -5.33
CA ALA A 381 7.93 -5.77 -5.75
C ALA A 381 7.58 -6.38 -7.12
N TRP A 382 8.61 -6.63 -7.93
CA TRP A 382 8.51 -7.37 -9.18
C TRP A 382 8.38 -8.86 -8.90
N ALA A 383 7.31 -9.48 -9.37
CA ALA A 383 6.97 -10.87 -9.07
C ALA A 383 6.71 -11.71 -10.31
N SER A 384 7.01 -13.00 -10.21
CA SER A 384 6.73 -14.00 -11.23
C SER A 384 5.22 -14.14 -11.45
N GLY A 385 4.81 -14.25 -12.69
CA GLY A 385 3.43 -14.42 -13.12
C GLY A 385 2.96 -15.88 -13.09
N PRO A 386 1.69 -16.12 -13.45
CA PRO A 386 1.11 -17.45 -13.54
C PRO A 386 1.70 -18.28 -14.69
N GLU A 387 1.89 -19.58 -14.44
CA GLU A 387 2.53 -20.52 -15.39
C GLU A 387 1.73 -20.72 -16.70
N ASP A 388 0.44 -20.50 -16.69
CA ASP A 388 -0.48 -20.86 -17.79
C ASP A 388 -0.58 -19.80 -18.89
N TYR A 389 -0.22 -18.53 -18.62
CA TYR A 389 -0.36 -17.46 -19.62
C TYR A 389 0.51 -16.22 -19.41
N ALA A 390 1.39 -16.20 -18.39
CA ALA A 390 2.34 -15.09 -18.28
C ALA A 390 3.34 -15.15 -19.45
N PRO A 391 3.77 -13.99 -19.99
CA PRO A 391 4.90 -13.94 -20.92
C PRO A 391 6.16 -14.58 -20.31
N ASP A 392 7.01 -15.17 -21.16
CA ASP A 392 8.19 -15.93 -20.73
C ASP A 392 9.14 -15.12 -19.83
N ASP A 393 9.32 -13.83 -20.11
CA ASP A 393 10.17 -12.93 -19.33
C ASP A 393 9.49 -12.44 -18.03
N TYR A 394 8.20 -12.73 -17.85
CA TYR A 394 7.45 -12.48 -16.62
C TYR A 394 7.32 -13.70 -15.72
N GLN A 395 7.79 -14.87 -16.18
CA GLN A 395 7.73 -16.11 -15.44
C GLN A 395 9.14 -16.70 -15.23
N TRP A 396 9.66 -16.61 -14.01
CA TRP A 396 10.98 -17.16 -13.64
C TRP A 396 10.93 -18.11 -12.44
N GLY A 397 9.75 -18.36 -11.90
CA GLY A 397 9.55 -19.19 -10.72
C GLY A 397 8.08 -19.40 -10.42
N TYR A 398 7.75 -19.55 -9.16
CA TYR A 398 6.39 -19.77 -8.71
C TYR A 398 5.57 -18.47 -8.76
N ASN A 399 4.27 -18.61 -9.04
CA ASN A 399 3.37 -17.46 -9.13
C ASN A 399 3.44 -16.59 -7.86
N ARG A 400 3.62 -15.28 -8.00
CA ARG A 400 3.85 -14.28 -6.94
C ARG A 400 5.18 -14.43 -6.17
N MET A 401 6.11 -15.28 -6.61
CA MET A 401 7.47 -15.28 -6.09
C MET A 401 8.23 -14.07 -6.63
N MET A 402 8.90 -13.35 -5.73
CA MET A 402 9.76 -12.23 -6.09
C MET A 402 11.06 -12.72 -6.73
N THR A 403 11.98 -11.81 -7.02
CA THR A 403 13.29 -12.17 -7.61
C THR A 403 14.26 -12.78 -6.59
N VAL A 404 13.85 -12.93 -5.35
CA VAL A 404 14.53 -13.69 -4.29
C VAL A 404 13.78 -15.00 -4.08
N GLU A 405 14.49 -16.12 -4.14
CA GLU A 405 13.90 -17.45 -4.05
C GLU A 405 13.20 -17.67 -2.71
N GLY A 406 12.01 -18.26 -2.73
CA GLY A 406 11.19 -18.53 -1.56
C GLY A 406 10.50 -17.30 -0.94
N LEU A 407 10.72 -16.10 -1.52
CA LEU A 407 10.09 -14.86 -1.09
C LEU A 407 8.87 -14.54 -1.98
N PHE A 408 7.69 -14.50 -1.39
CA PHE A 408 6.42 -14.22 -2.04
C PHE A 408 5.78 -12.94 -1.50
N GLY A 409 4.76 -12.45 -2.18
CA GLY A 409 4.00 -11.30 -1.71
C GLY A 409 2.57 -11.25 -2.21
N ALA A 410 1.78 -10.36 -1.58
CA ALA A 410 0.42 -10.04 -2.02
C ALA A 410 -0.05 -8.66 -1.53
N GLY A 411 -1.09 -8.14 -2.16
CA GLY A 411 -1.66 -6.83 -1.88
C GLY A 411 -0.71 -5.71 -2.29
N ASP A 412 -0.50 -4.73 -1.42
CA ASP A 412 0.38 -3.59 -1.69
C ASP A 412 1.85 -4.01 -1.95
N THR A 413 2.25 -5.19 -1.49
CA THR A 413 3.63 -5.68 -1.65
C THR A 413 3.99 -5.94 -3.11
N ILE A 414 3.06 -6.46 -3.91
CA ILE A 414 3.29 -6.80 -5.32
C ILE A 414 2.90 -5.63 -6.22
N GLY A 415 3.85 -5.19 -7.03
CA GLY A 415 3.66 -4.14 -8.02
C GLY A 415 3.21 -4.64 -9.39
N GLY A 416 3.11 -3.72 -10.34
CA GLY A 416 2.78 -3.99 -11.74
C GLY A 416 1.29 -4.10 -12.05
N THR A 417 0.40 -4.26 -11.06
CA THR A 417 -1.05 -4.28 -11.27
C THR A 417 -1.78 -3.48 -10.20
N ALA A 418 -2.98 -2.98 -10.54
CA ALA A 418 -3.77 -2.08 -9.70
C ALA A 418 -5.18 -2.64 -9.42
N HIS A 419 -5.99 -1.85 -8.69
CA HIS A 419 -7.41 -2.11 -8.42
C HIS A 419 -7.69 -3.43 -7.73
N LYS A 420 -6.74 -3.90 -6.90
CA LYS A 420 -6.91 -5.11 -6.08
C LYS A 420 -7.89 -4.86 -4.94
N PHE A 421 -7.77 -3.71 -4.28
CA PHE A 421 -8.54 -3.34 -3.09
C PHE A 421 -8.52 -4.46 -2.01
N SER A 422 -9.62 -4.64 -1.28
CA SER A 422 -9.69 -5.65 -0.22
C SER A 422 -9.77 -7.08 -0.77
N SER A 423 -10.75 -7.35 -1.64
CA SER A 423 -11.01 -8.69 -2.20
C SER A 423 -9.90 -9.17 -3.12
N GLY A 424 -9.39 -8.31 -4.01
CA GLY A 424 -8.26 -8.65 -4.87
C GLY A 424 -6.97 -8.88 -4.08
N SER A 425 -6.70 -8.10 -3.01
CA SER A 425 -5.56 -8.34 -2.14
C SER A 425 -5.67 -9.69 -1.39
N PHE A 426 -6.86 -10.04 -0.92
CA PHE A 426 -7.11 -11.36 -0.33
C PHE A 426 -6.91 -12.48 -1.37
N THR A 427 -7.44 -12.29 -2.57
CA THR A 427 -7.30 -13.24 -3.69
C THR A 427 -5.84 -13.43 -4.09
N GLU A 428 -5.10 -12.34 -4.21
CA GLU A 428 -3.65 -12.41 -4.49
C GLU A 428 -2.89 -13.14 -3.37
N GLY A 429 -3.30 -12.94 -2.11
CA GLY A 429 -2.81 -13.73 -0.98
C GLY A 429 -3.08 -15.22 -1.15
N ARG A 430 -4.29 -15.62 -1.58
CA ARG A 430 -4.61 -17.01 -1.88
C ARG A 430 -3.71 -17.58 -2.97
N ILE A 431 -3.50 -16.82 -4.06
CA ILE A 431 -2.61 -17.21 -5.16
C ILE A 431 -1.19 -17.45 -4.65
N ALA A 432 -0.64 -16.49 -3.90
CA ALA A 432 0.69 -16.60 -3.30
C ALA A 432 0.81 -17.76 -2.31
N GLY A 433 -0.22 -17.98 -1.49
CA GLY A 433 -0.28 -19.09 -0.53
C GLY A 433 -0.25 -20.46 -1.20
N LYS A 434 -1.04 -20.65 -2.26
CA LYS A 434 -1.02 -21.89 -3.06
C LYS A 434 0.35 -22.11 -3.71
N ALA A 435 0.95 -21.07 -4.28
CA ALA A 435 2.26 -21.15 -4.92
C ALA A 435 3.38 -21.44 -3.91
N ALA A 436 3.33 -20.85 -2.72
CA ALA A 436 4.27 -21.12 -1.64
C ALA A 436 4.19 -22.58 -1.16
N VAL A 437 3.00 -23.19 -1.09
CA VAL A 437 2.84 -24.62 -0.77
C VAL A 437 3.50 -25.48 -1.85
N LYS A 438 3.29 -25.17 -3.14
CA LYS A 438 3.94 -25.88 -4.25
C LYS A 438 5.47 -25.78 -4.12
N TYR A 439 6.01 -24.58 -3.93
CA TYR A 439 7.43 -24.35 -3.71
C TYR A 439 7.99 -25.18 -2.55
N VAL A 440 7.35 -25.15 -1.38
CA VAL A 440 7.79 -25.91 -0.19
C VAL A 440 7.77 -27.43 -0.43
N ASN A 441 6.80 -27.92 -1.21
CA ASN A 441 6.76 -29.35 -1.57
C ASN A 441 7.90 -29.73 -2.53
N ASP A 442 8.24 -28.85 -3.47
CA ASP A 442 9.28 -29.08 -4.47
C ASP A 442 10.70 -28.98 -3.89
N LEU A 443 10.88 -28.29 -2.74
CA LEU A 443 12.18 -28.22 -2.04
C LEU A 443 12.72 -29.59 -1.60
N GLY A 444 11.86 -30.55 -1.29
CA GLY A 444 12.29 -31.89 -0.81
C GLY A 444 13.18 -31.81 0.41
N SER A 445 14.45 -32.27 0.26
CA SER A 445 15.48 -32.23 1.33
C SER A 445 16.30 -30.94 1.36
N ASP A 446 16.21 -30.08 0.34
CA ASP A 446 16.94 -28.82 0.25
C ASP A 446 16.26 -27.73 1.11
N GLN A 447 16.50 -27.77 2.42
CA GLN A 447 15.88 -26.84 3.37
C GLN A 447 16.77 -25.60 3.60
N PRO A 448 16.21 -24.38 3.60
CA PRO A 448 16.98 -23.18 3.94
C PRO A 448 17.44 -23.19 5.40
N GLU A 449 18.65 -22.71 5.65
CA GLU A 449 19.24 -22.66 6.97
C GLU A 449 19.61 -21.23 7.40
N VAL A 450 19.21 -20.85 8.61
CA VAL A 450 19.49 -19.54 9.19
C VAL A 450 20.89 -19.48 9.80
N SER A 451 21.61 -18.39 9.57
CA SER A 451 22.90 -18.12 10.20
C SER A 451 22.73 -17.65 11.65
N GLU A 452 23.38 -18.34 12.59
CA GLU A 452 23.38 -17.94 14.00
C GLU A 452 24.07 -16.58 14.21
N LYS A 453 25.15 -16.33 13.46
CA LYS A 453 25.85 -15.04 13.51
C LYS A 453 24.92 -13.92 13.05
N GLU A 454 24.24 -14.10 11.93
CA GLU A 454 23.34 -13.10 11.35
C GLU A 454 22.24 -12.67 12.32
N TYR A 455 21.45 -13.59 12.89
CA TYR A 455 20.36 -13.19 13.79
C TYR A 455 20.87 -12.62 15.13
N LYS A 456 22.09 -12.96 15.56
CA LYS A 456 22.69 -12.33 16.76
C LYS A 456 23.14 -10.89 16.49
N ASP A 457 23.72 -10.65 15.32
CA ASP A 457 24.11 -9.32 14.87
C ASP A 457 22.87 -8.43 14.71
N LEU A 458 21.83 -8.94 14.04
CA LEU A 458 20.53 -8.28 13.90
C LEU A 458 19.83 -8.04 15.23
N LYS A 459 19.94 -8.95 16.20
CA LYS A 459 19.41 -8.71 17.56
C LYS A 459 20.06 -7.49 18.19
N THR A 460 21.36 -7.32 18.06
CA THR A 460 22.07 -6.15 18.56
C THR A 460 21.60 -4.87 17.87
N GLU A 461 21.44 -4.93 16.56
CA GLU A 461 20.96 -3.82 15.76
C GLU A 461 19.53 -3.42 16.11
N VAL A 462 18.61 -4.39 16.25
CA VAL A 462 17.21 -4.15 16.59
C VAL A 462 17.06 -3.33 17.88
N TYR A 463 17.86 -3.59 18.90
CA TYR A 463 17.77 -2.88 20.17
C TYR A 463 18.71 -1.67 20.31
N ARG A 464 19.52 -1.36 19.29
CA ARG A 464 20.44 -0.20 19.30
C ARG A 464 19.74 1.12 19.67
N PRO A 465 18.52 1.44 19.17
CA PRO A 465 17.86 2.69 19.59
C PRO A 465 17.58 2.77 21.08
N MET A 466 17.27 1.67 21.74
CA MET A 466 17.09 1.66 23.20
C MET A 466 18.42 1.84 23.96
N GLU A 467 19.51 1.29 23.42
CA GLU A 467 20.84 1.48 23.99
C GLU A 467 21.30 2.94 23.87
N ASN A 468 21.11 3.53 22.69
CA ASN A 468 21.42 4.95 22.46
C ASN A 468 20.69 5.86 23.45
N TYR A 469 19.38 5.61 23.65
CA TYR A 469 18.60 6.37 24.63
C TYR A 469 19.14 6.20 26.05
N GLN A 470 19.44 4.98 26.49
CA GLN A 470 19.97 4.72 27.86
C GLN A 470 21.32 5.38 28.10
N VAL A 471 22.20 5.45 27.10
CA VAL A 471 23.50 6.13 27.19
C VAL A 471 23.31 7.65 27.21
N GLY A 472 22.48 8.17 26.28
CA GLY A 472 22.33 9.62 26.08
C GLY A 472 21.31 10.31 26.99
N ARG A 473 20.50 9.59 27.77
CA ARG A 473 19.39 10.18 28.54
C ARG A 473 19.80 11.17 29.60
N ASN A 474 21.04 11.08 30.10
CA ASN A 474 21.56 11.99 31.10
C ASN A 474 22.18 13.26 30.48
N GLU A 475 22.26 13.33 29.16
CA GLU A 475 22.83 14.46 28.41
C GLU A 475 21.73 15.36 27.82
N ILE A 476 20.56 15.41 28.48
CA ILE A 476 19.43 16.21 28.05
C ILE A 476 19.72 17.70 28.20
N VAL A 477 19.59 18.43 27.10
CA VAL A 477 19.71 19.89 27.05
C VAL A 477 18.33 20.46 26.69
N ALA A 478 17.90 21.49 27.42
CA ALA A 478 16.62 22.17 27.15
C ALA A 478 15.41 21.23 27.07
N GLY A 479 15.16 20.45 28.13
CA GLY A 479 13.96 19.61 28.24
C GLY A 479 14.13 18.21 27.62
N THR A 480 13.66 18.00 26.41
CA THR A 480 13.65 16.67 25.76
C THR A 480 14.70 16.48 24.67
N VAL A 481 15.53 17.48 24.42
CA VAL A 481 16.55 17.42 23.36
C VAL A 481 17.86 16.86 23.93
N SER A 482 18.33 15.76 23.34
CA SER A 482 19.64 15.17 23.61
C SER A 482 20.56 15.35 22.40
N PRO A 483 21.84 15.72 22.60
CA PRO A 483 22.81 15.76 21.49
C PRO A 483 23.27 14.36 21.06
N SER A 484 22.94 13.31 21.83
CA SER A 484 23.48 11.97 21.67
C SER A 484 22.55 11.02 20.87
N TYR A 485 21.31 11.44 20.59
CA TYR A 485 20.38 10.65 19.81
C TYR A 485 19.30 11.50 19.12
N LEU A 486 18.76 10.97 18.03
CA LEU A 486 17.60 11.50 17.30
C LEU A 486 16.34 10.73 17.72
N LEU A 487 15.26 11.42 18.11
CA LEU A 487 13.97 10.75 18.37
C LEU A 487 13.31 10.32 17.05
N PRO A 488 12.61 9.17 17.03
CA PRO A 488 11.94 8.67 15.83
C PRO A 488 10.96 9.68 15.19
N LEU A 489 10.25 10.46 16.02
CA LEU A 489 9.36 11.52 15.54
C LEU A 489 10.10 12.62 14.78
N HIS A 490 11.25 13.06 15.29
CA HIS A 490 12.06 14.10 14.62
C HIS A 490 12.63 13.60 13.29
N GLY A 491 13.06 12.32 13.23
CA GLY A 491 13.48 11.69 11.99
C GLY A 491 12.35 11.57 10.98
N LEU A 492 11.14 11.23 11.45
CA LEU A 492 9.96 11.16 10.60
C LEU A 492 9.60 12.53 10.00
N GLN A 493 9.60 13.60 10.81
CA GLN A 493 9.33 14.96 10.35
C GLN A 493 10.36 15.43 9.31
N ARG A 494 11.65 15.06 9.48
CA ARG A 494 12.69 15.32 8.48
C ARG A 494 12.41 14.57 7.18
N LEU A 495 12.07 13.28 7.25
CA LEU A 495 11.69 12.48 6.09
C LEU A 495 10.52 13.10 5.33
N GLU A 496 9.43 13.37 6.04
CA GLU A 496 8.21 13.96 5.46
C GLU A 496 8.51 15.29 4.75
N LYS A 497 9.36 16.13 5.36
CA LYS A 497 9.77 17.40 4.77
C LYS A 497 10.62 17.21 3.51
N ILE A 498 11.59 16.30 3.52
CA ILE A 498 12.42 16.00 2.35
C ILE A 498 11.55 15.54 1.18
N MET A 499 10.68 14.59 1.41
CA MET A 499 9.82 14.04 0.36
C MET A 499 8.81 15.07 -0.16
N ASP A 500 8.23 15.86 0.73
CA ASP A 500 7.26 16.90 0.38
C ASP A 500 7.87 18.02 -0.48
N GLU A 501 9.05 18.50 -0.11
CA GLU A 501 9.69 19.65 -0.77
C GLU A 501 10.52 19.27 -2.02
N TYR A 502 11.05 18.05 -2.10
CA TYR A 502 12.00 17.68 -3.17
C TYR A 502 11.46 16.59 -4.10
N VAL A 503 10.54 15.75 -3.63
CA VAL A 503 10.08 14.59 -4.42
C VAL A 503 8.64 14.76 -4.95
N GLY A 504 8.10 15.98 -4.86
CA GLY A 504 6.78 16.32 -5.39
C GLY A 504 5.65 15.98 -4.42
N GLY A 505 5.66 16.60 -3.25
CA GLY A 505 4.55 16.57 -2.30
C GLY A 505 3.61 17.78 -2.45
N THR A 506 2.76 17.98 -1.46
CA THR A 506 1.71 19.01 -1.49
C THR A 506 2.26 20.43 -1.51
N SER A 507 3.39 20.69 -0.86
CA SER A 507 4.00 22.03 -0.80
C SER A 507 4.54 22.53 -2.14
N THR A 508 4.78 21.62 -3.09
CA THR A 508 5.23 21.94 -4.44
C THR A 508 4.14 21.71 -5.49
N ASN A 509 2.87 21.53 -5.08
CA ASN A 509 1.80 21.11 -5.97
C ASN A 509 2.15 19.84 -6.75
N TYR A 510 2.82 18.88 -6.09
CA TYR A 510 3.28 17.59 -6.62
C TYR A 510 4.34 17.70 -7.73
N LEU A 511 4.96 18.86 -7.89
CA LEU A 511 5.96 19.12 -8.90
C LEU A 511 7.37 18.79 -8.37
N THR A 512 8.18 18.17 -9.23
CA THR A 512 9.60 17.91 -8.99
C THR A 512 10.38 18.00 -10.31
N ASN A 513 11.69 17.94 -10.24
CA ASN A 513 12.61 17.91 -11.38
C ASN A 513 13.92 17.24 -10.97
N GLU A 514 14.84 17.00 -11.92
CA GLU A 514 16.13 16.35 -11.67
C GLU A 514 16.94 17.02 -10.55
N PRO A 515 17.17 18.37 -10.55
CA PRO A 515 17.90 19.02 -9.46
C PRO A 515 17.25 18.84 -8.08
N MET A 516 15.91 18.90 -8.00
CA MET A 516 15.19 18.67 -6.74
C MET A 516 15.33 17.21 -6.28
N LEU A 517 15.14 16.25 -7.18
CA LEU A 517 15.26 14.82 -6.87
C LEU A 517 16.67 14.44 -6.42
N THR A 518 17.70 14.96 -7.13
CA THR A 518 19.10 14.77 -6.74
C THR A 518 19.37 15.31 -5.33
N ARG A 519 18.88 16.52 -5.05
CA ARG A 519 18.98 17.09 -3.71
C ARG A 519 18.19 16.29 -2.67
N GLY A 520 17.02 15.77 -3.04
CA GLY A 520 16.22 14.89 -2.18
C GLY A 520 17.01 13.62 -1.81
N LEU A 521 17.70 12.98 -2.76
CA LEU A 521 18.55 11.82 -2.50
C LEU A 521 19.72 12.13 -1.57
N GLU A 522 20.39 13.28 -1.75
CA GLU A 522 21.45 13.73 -0.83
C GLU A 522 20.93 13.89 0.61
N LEU A 523 19.76 14.53 0.76
CA LEU A 523 19.15 14.73 2.09
C LEU A 523 18.64 13.43 2.71
N LEU A 524 18.14 12.48 1.91
CA LEU A 524 17.80 11.13 2.37
C LEU A 524 19.05 10.36 2.82
N SER A 525 20.17 10.50 2.09
CA SER A 525 21.47 9.92 2.51
C SER A 525 21.91 10.45 3.86
N MET A 526 21.85 11.78 4.08
CA MET A 526 22.16 12.39 5.38
C MET A 526 21.23 11.89 6.49
N LEU A 527 19.93 11.73 6.22
CA LEU A 527 19.00 11.15 7.19
C LEU A 527 19.34 9.69 7.48
N LYS A 528 19.74 8.92 6.47
CA LYS A 528 20.15 7.52 6.60
C LYS A 528 21.39 7.35 7.46
N GLU A 529 22.35 8.30 7.38
CA GLU A 529 23.52 8.36 8.26
C GLU A 529 23.14 8.62 9.74
N ASP A 530 22.03 9.31 10.00
CA ASP A 530 21.52 9.56 11.34
C ASP A 530 20.70 8.37 11.93
N LEU A 531 20.22 7.42 11.13
CA LEU A 531 19.40 6.30 11.62
C LEU A 531 20.09 5.43 12.68
N PRO A 532 21.41 5.15 12.62
CA PRO A 532 22.12 4.44 13.69
C PRO A 532 22.11 5.18 15.03
N HIS A 533 21.84 6.48 15.03
CA HIS A 533 21.77 7.36 16.21
C HIS A 533 20.35 7.58 16.73
N LEU A 534 19.35 6.83 16.22
CA LEU A 534 17.99 6.88 16.78
C LEU A 534 17.99 6.46 18.25
N GLY A 535 17.23 7.19 19.09
CA GLY A 535 16.97 6.85 20.48
C GLY A 535 15.54 6.39 20.69
N ALA A 536 15.34 5.38 21.53
CA ALA A 536 14.02 4.89 21.89
C ALA A 536 13.91 4.66 23.40
N GLU A 537 13.03 5.39 24.06
CA GLU A 537 12.81 5.30 25.50
C GLU A 537 12.14 3.99 25.90
N ASP A 538 11.21 3.53 25.07
CA ASP A 538 10.40 2.35 25.30
C ASP A 538 10.21 1.51 24.02
N LEU A 539 9.49 0.40 24.14
CA LEU A 539 9.21 -0.51 23.01
C LEU A 539 8.32 0.12 21.93
N HIS A 540 7.49 1.10 22.27
CA HIS A 540 6.68 1.82 21.31
C HIS A 540 7.55 2.74 20.45
N GLN A 541 8.47 3.47 21.07
CA GLN A 541 9.45 4.28 20.34
C GLN A 541 10.43 3.42 19.54
N LEU A 542 10.81 2.22 20.05
CA LEU A 542 11.59 1.26 19.29
C LEU A 542 10.86 0.83 18.01
N MET A 543 9.56 0.53 18.11
CA MET A 543 8.74 0.24 16.94
C MET A 543 8.74 1.41 15.95
N ARG A 544 8.59 2.66 16.44
CA ARG A 544 8.64 3.87 15.62
C ARG A 544 9.99 4.08 14.94
N ALA A 545 11.09 3.74 15.62
CA ALA A 545 12.42 3.80 15.05
C ALA A 545 12.57 2.85 13.85
N TRP A 546 12.04 1.64 13.96
CA TRP A 546 12.05 0.68 12.85
C TRP A 546 11.07 1.03 11.73
N GLU A 547 9.91 1.57 12.05
CA GLU A 547 8.98 2.11 11.06
C GLU A 547 9.62 3.25 10.25
N LEU A 548 10.38 4.13 10.90
CA LEU A 548 11.13 5.20 10.22
C LEU A 548 12.19 4.63 9.28
N GLN A 549 12.98 3.66 9.74
CA GLN A 549 14.01 3.03 8.90
C GLN A 549 13.42 2.40 7.63
N HIS A 550 12.29 1.69 7.76
CA HIS A 550 11.58 1.14 6.61
C HIS A 550 11.06 2.24 5.66
N ARG A 551 10.51 3.33 6.20
CA ARG A 551 10.05 4.45 5.40
C ARG A 551 11.19 5.14 4.65
N VAL A 552 12.34 5.34 5.29
CA VAL A 552 13.51 5.98 4.65
C VAL A 552 13.98 5.16 3.46
N LEU A 553 14.12 3.84 3.61
CA LEU A 553 14.54 2.95 2.52
C LEU A 553 13.53 2.94 1.36
N ALA A 554 12.24 2.87 1.66
CA ALA A 554 11.19 2.95 0.64
C ALA A 554 11.15 4.32 -0.04
N SER A 555 11.40 5.41 0.69
CA SER A 555 11.45 6.77 0.15
C SER A 555 12.64 6.98 -0.80
N GLU A 556 13.78 6.40 -0.47
CA GLU A 556 14.94 6.38 -1.37
C GLU A 556 14.58 5.66 -2.68
N CYS A 557 13.92 4.49 -2.60
CA CYS A 557 13.42 3.76 -3.77
C CYS A 557 12.45 4.60 -4.62
N VAL A 558 11.46 5.24 -3.99
CA VAL A 558 10.50 6.13 -4.67
C VAL A 558 11.22 7.27 -5.39
N THR A 559 12.23 7.86 -4.76
CA THR A 559 12.99 8.98 -5.32
C THR A 559 13.85 8.53 -6.51
N GLN A 560 14.52 7.37 -6.40
CA GLN A 560 15.29 6.77 -7.49
C GLN A 560 14.41 6.48 -8.71
N HIS A 561 13.25 5.87 -8.53
CA HIS A 561 12.30 5.61 -9.62
C HIS A 561 11.75 6.89 -10.24
N THR A 562 11.43 7.92 -9.41
CA THR A 562 10.94 9.22 -9.90
C THR A 562 12.01 9.94 -10.71
N LEU A 563 13.29 9.85 -10.31
CA LEU A 563 14.43 10.40 -11.04
C LEU A 563 14.67 9.66 -12.36
N PHE A 564 14.61 8.32 -12.33
CA PHE A 564 14.88 7.48 -13.50
C PHE A 564 13.85 7.64 -14.62
N ARG A 565 12.55 7.86 -14.30
CA ARG A 565 11.49 8.05 -15.30
C ARG A 565 11.46 9.50 -15.79
N GLU A 566 11.87 9.73 -17.02
CA GLU A 566 11.98 11.04 -17.65
C GLU A 566 10.73 11.40 -18.46
N GLU A 567 9.56 11.33 -17.82
CA GLU A 567 8.25 11.73 -18.36
C GLU A 567 7.28 12.13 -17.25
N THR A 568 6.19 12.79 -17.61
CA THR A 568 5.02 12.99 -16.74
C THR A 568 3.87 12.12 -17.24
N ARG A 569 3.79 10.87 -16.75
CA ARG A 569 2.75 9.92 -17.15
C ARG A 569 1.46 10.06 -16.39
N TRP A 570 1.53 10.31 -15.07
CA TRP A 570 0.36 10.40 -14.21
C TRP A 570 0.19 11.80 -13.61
N PRO A 571 -0.13 12.83 -14.47
CA PRO A 571 -0.36 14.18 -13.96
C PRO A 571 -1.53 14.18 -12.96
N GLY A 572 -1.38 14.98 -11.88
CA GLY A 572 -2.31 14.92 -10.74
C GLY A 572 -1.87 13.98 -9.62
N TYR A 573 -0.89 13.09 -9.88
CA TYR A 573 -0.18 12.34 -8.85
C TYR A 573 1.21 12.92 -8.60
N TYR A 574 1.96 13.24 -9.65
CA TYR A 574 3.19 14.03 -9.62
C TYR A 574 3.56 14.56 -11.01
N TYR A 575 4.47 15.51 -11.05
CA TYR A 575 4.94 16.13 -12.29
C TYR A 575 6.46 16.18 -12.34
N ARG A 576 7.03 15.79 -13.46
CA ARG A 576 8.41 16.07 -13.83
C ARG A 576 8.43 17.38 -14.64
N ALA A 577 8.79 18.50 -13.98
CA ALA A 577 8.78 19.81 -14.64
C ALA A 577 9.80 19.92 -15.79
N ASP A 578 10.86 19.12 -15.71
CA ASP A 578 11.88 18.95 -16.75
C ASP A 578 11.42 18.03 -17.89
N HIS A 579 10.42 17.16 -17.64
CA HIS A 579 9.80 16.25 -18.62
C HIS A 579 8.26 16.32 -18.50
N PRO A 580 7.63 17.43 -18.97
CA PRO A 580 6.25 17.74 -18.61
C PRO A 580 5.19 16.93 -19.35
N LYS A 581 5.57 16.11 -20.33
CA LYS A 581 4.66 15.30 -21.16
C LYS A 581 4.89 13.81 -20.97
N LEU A 582 3.88 13.03 -21.28
CA LEU A 582 3.97 11.58 -21.45
C LEU A 582 4.79 11.27 -22.72
N ASP A 583 5.60 10.22 -22.65
CA ASP A 583 6.45 9.75 -23.75
C ASP A 583 6.34 8.22 -23.90
N ASP A 584 5.43 7.77 -24.75
CA ASP A 584 5.26 6.35 -25.05
C ASP A 584 6.37 5.80 -25.97
N THR A 585 7.21 6.66 -26.56
CA THR A 585 8.30 6.19 -27.42
C THR A 585 9.42 5.58 -26.58
N ASP A 586 9.84 6.28 -25.54
CA ASP A 586 10.97 5.87 -24.71
C ASP A 586 10.56 5.29 -23.36
N TRP A 587 9.35 5.58 -22.88
CA TRP A 587 8.91 5.29 -21.52
C TRP A 587 7.66 4.38 -21.40
N HIS A 588 7.17 3.78 -22.52
CA HIS A 588 6.16 2.72 -22.42
C HIS A 588 6.79 1.41 -21.92
N CYS A 589 7.31 1.47 -20.71
CA CYS A 589 8.03 0.37 -20.06
C CYS A 589 7.84 0.40 -18.54
N PHE A 590 8.01 -0.75 -17.88
CA PHE A 590 8.16 -0.79 -16.43
C PHE A 590 9.54 -0.27 -16.04
N THR A 591 9.59 0.54 -15.00
CA THR A 591 10.82 0.86 -14.29
C THR A 591 11.08 -0.22 -13.26
N LEU A 592 12.28 -0.75 -13.22
CA LEU A 592 12.70 -1.71 -12.20
C LEU A 592 13.91 -1.16 -11.45
N SER A 593 14.00 -1.50 -10.16
CA SER A 593 15.18 -1.20 -9.36
C SER A 593 15.64 -2.41 -8.57
N ARG A 594 16.92 -2.45 -8.25
CA ARG A 594 17.52 -3.40 -7.32
C ARG A 594 18.48 -2.67 -6.38
N TYR A 595 18.27 -2.83 -5.10
CA TYR A 595 19.16 -2.33 -4.07
C TYR A 595 20.23 -3.38 -3.73
N ASN A 596 21.48 -2.95 -3.64
CA ASN A 596 22.56 -3.77 -3.12
C ASN A 596 22.77 -3.43 -1.63
N PRO A 597 22.42 -4.32 -0.69
CA PRO A 597 22.53 -4.02 0.74
C PRO A 597 23.98 -3.90 1.23
N GLU A 598 24.97 -4.45 0.50
CA GLU A 598 26.39 -4.37 0.89
C GLU A 598 27.02 -3.03 0.49
N SER A 599 26.76 -2.56 -0.73
CA SER A 599 27.31 -1.28 -1.22
C SER A 599 26.39 -0.08 -0.95
N GLY A 600 25.09 -0.32 -0.70
CA GLY A 600 24.08 0.75 -0.58
C GLY A 600 23.68 1.38 -1.93
N GLU A 601 24.07 0.78 -3.04
CA GLU A 601 23.81 1.31 -4.39
C GLU A 601 22.52 0.77 -5.00
N TRP A 602 21.92 1.58 -5.86
CA TRP A 602 20.74 1.24 -6.65
C TRP A 602 21.10 1.00 -8.11
N ALA A 603 20.64 -0.12 -8.67
CA ALA A 603 20.63 -0.35 -10.10
C ALA A 603 19.22 -0.16 -10.64
N MET A 604 19.11 0.62 -11.72
CA MET A 604 17.84 0.90 -12.40
C MET A 604 17.83 0.27 -13.79
N GLU A 605 16.69 -0.29 -14.20
CA GLU A 605 16.52 -0.90 -15.52
C GLU A 605 15.09 -0.70 -16.04
N LYS A 606 14.89 -0.89 -17.33
CA LYS A 606 13.57 -0.91 -17.98
C LYS A 606 13.18 -2.35 -18.30
N ALA A 607 11.89 -2.68 -18.13
CA ALA A 607 11.33 -3.94 -18.60
C ALA A 607 10.18 -3.68 -19.60
N PRO A 608 10.03 -4.53 -20.62
CA PRO A 608 8.98 -4.33 -21.63
C PRO A 608 7.58 -4.49 -21.02
N VAL A 609 6.59 -3.89 -21.68
CA VAL A 609 5.15 -4.11 -21.39
C VAL A 609 4.62 -5.11 -22.41
N HIS A 610 4.00 -6.17 -21.94
CA HIS A 610 3.33 -7.15 -22.79
C HIS A 610 1.83 -7.07 -22.57
N HIS A 611 1.09 -6.94 -23.66
CA HIS A 611 -0.37 -7.03 -23.66
C HIS A 611 -0.79 -8.48 -23.98
N ILE A 612 -1.59 -9.08 -23.12
CA ILE A 612 -2.12 -10.44 -23.27
C ILE A 612 -3.62 -10.43 -23.57
N ILE A 613 -4.24 -9.27 -23.40
CA ILE A 613 -5.68 -9.04 -23.67
C ILE A 613 -5.79 -8.00 -24.79
N ASP A 614 -6.62 -8.31 -25.81
CA ASP A 614 -6.91 -7.42 -26.94
C ASP A 614 -7.71 -6.16 -26.53
#